data_54dbb9e1a6d40962ec588f43bd0dbe04
#
_entry.id   54dbb9e1a6d40962ec588f43bd0dbe04
#
_cell.length_a   1.000
_cell.length_b   1.000
_cell.length_c   1.000
_cell.angle_alpha   90.00
_cell.angle_beta   90.00
_cell.angle_gamma   90.00
#
_symmetry.space_group_name_H-M   'P 1'
#
loop_
_entity.id
_entity.type
_entity.pdbx_description
1 polymer ?
#
loop_
_entity_poly.entity_id
_entity_poly.type
_entity_poly.pdbx_seq_one_letter_code
_entity_poly.pdbx_strand_id
1 'polypeptide(L)' 'MNENFNETVFNVITSVNALMVTSEASKDDKAVIKLNRFKKWLNEFATANGLSQVQ' A
#
# COMPACT_ATOMS: atom_id res chain seq x y z
N MET A 1 -9.63 4.28 17.58
CA MET A 1 -9.38 4.45 16.14
C MET A 1 -10.69 4.53 15.41
N ASN A 2 -10.88 5.52 14.60
CA ASN A 2 -12.15 5.68 13.91
C ASN A 2 -12.11 5.07 12.51
N GLU A 3 -13.29 4.89 11.95
CA GLU A 3 -13.43 4.27 10.63
C GLU A 3 -12.75 5.06 9.53
N ASN A 4 -12.71 6.39 9.66
CA ASN A 4 -12.11 7.24 8.65
C ASN A 4 -10.61 6.95 8.49
N PHE A 5 -9.93 6.68 9.60
CA PHE A 5 -8.52 6.35 9.56
C PHE A 5 -8.30 5.04 8.82
N ASN A 6 -9.07 4.02 9.18
CA ASN A 6 -8.97 2.70 8.52
C ASN A 6 -9.26 2.83 7.04
N GLU A 7 -10.29 3.57 6.69
CA GLU A 7 -10.68 3.75 5.30
C GLU A 7 -9.60 4.47 4.53
N THR A 8 -8.99 5.48 5.12
CA THR A 8 -7.91 6.22 4.47
C THR A 8 -6.71 5.32 4.21
N VAL A 9 -6.31 4.53 5.20
CA VAL A 9 -5.20 3.59 5.02
C VAL A 9 -5.52 2.58 3.93
N PHE A 10 -6.73 2.05 3.93
CA PHE A 10 -7.16 1.10 2.90
C PHE A 10 -7.09 1.73 1.52
N ASN A 11 -7.54 2.98 1.38
CA ASN A 11 -7.50 3.68 0.11
C ASN A 11 -6.08 3.90 -0.37
N VAL A 12 -5.16 4.21 0.54
CA VAL A 12 -3.75 4.38 0.17
C VAL A 12 -3.19 3.05 -0.35
N ILE A 13 -3.46 1.96 0.33
CA ILE A 13 -2.97 0.64 -0.10
C ILE A 13 -3.54 0.28 -1.47
N THR A 14 -4.83 0.55 -1.69
CA THR A 14 -5.45 0.31 -2.99
C THR A 14 -4.77 1.11 -4.09
N SER A 15 -4.46 2.37 -3.81
CA SER A 15 -3.78 3.25 -4.77
C SER A 15 -2.37 2.76 -5.07
N VAL A 16 -1.65 2.29 -4.05
CA VAL A 16 -0.31 1.73 -4.23
C VAL A 16 -0.39 0.48 -5.12
N ASN A 17 -1.37 -0.39 -4.90
CA ASN A 17 -1.54 -1.57 -5.72
C ASN A 17 -1.82 -1.20 -7.19
N ALA A 18 -2.62 -0.18 -7.43
CA ALA A 18 -2.89 0.30 -8.78
C ALA A 18 -1.62 0.84 -9.44
N LEU A 19 -0.81 1.58 -8.69
CA LEU A 19 0.47 2.08 -9.18
C LEU A 19 1.43 0.93 -9.50
N MET A 20 1.42 -0.13 -8.69
CA MET A 20 2.23 -1.31 -8.95
C MET A 20 1.88 -1.93 -10.29
N VAL A 21 0.59 -2.13 -10.55
CA VAL A 21 0.13 -2.72 -11.81
C VAL A 21 0.58 -1.84 -12.98
N THR A 22 0.40 -0.53 -12.87
CA THR A 22 0.80 0.40 -13.93
C THR A 22 2.31 0.38 -14.15
N SER A 23 3.08 0.34 -13.06
CA SER A 23 4.54 0.32 -13.15
C SER A 23 5.05 -0.97 -13.79
N GLU A 24 4.42 -2.10 -13.47
CA GLU A 24 4.77 -3.38 -14.08
C GLU A 24 4.45 -3.37 -15.57
N ALA A 25 3.30 -2.82 -15.93
CA ALA A 25 2.91 -2.71 -17.34
C ALA A 25 3.87 -1.83 -18.12
N SER A 26 4.42 -0.80 -17.48
CA SER A 26 5.38 0.12 -18.09
C SER A 26 6.81 -0.37 -17.97
N LYS A 27 7.04 -1.50 -17.31
CA LYS A 27 8.36 -2.08 -17.07
C LYS A 27 9.28 -1.13 -16.32
N ASP A 28 8.71 -0.35 -15.40
CA ASP A 28 9.48 0.56 -14.55
C ASP A 28 9.91 -0.17 -13.29
N ASP A 29 11.02 -0.91 -13.40
CA ASP A 29 11.49 -1.77 -12.32
C ASP A 29 11.83 -0.99 -11.05
N LYS A 30 12.37 0.21 -11.21
CA LYS A 30 12.72 1.04 -10.04
C LYS A 30 11.46 1.45 -9.27
N ALA A 31 10.40 1.81 -10.00
CA ALA A 31 9.14 2.16 -9.37
C ALA A 31 8.56 0.94 -8.65
N VAL A 32 8.62 -0.23 -9.28
CA VAL A 32 8.10 -1.45 -8.67
C VAL A 32 8.82 -1.73 -7.35
N ILE A 33 10.14 -1.62 -7.33
CA ILE A 33 10.92 -1.87 -6.12
C ILE A 33 10.53 -0.89 -5.01
N LYS A 34 10.43 0.39 -5.34
CA LYS A 34 10.08 1.41 -4.35
C LYS A 34 8.66 1.21 -3.82
N LEU A 35 7.74 0.87 -4.70
CA LEU A 35 6.35 0.64 -4.30
C LEU A 35 6.23 -0.60 -3.40
N ASN A 36 7.00 -1.65 -3.68
CA ASN A 36 7.02 -2.82 -2.83
C ASN A 36 7.48 -2.49 -1.42
N ARG A 37 8.51 -1.66 -1.30
CA ARG A 37 9.00 -1.23 0.00
C ARG A 37 7.96 -0.40 0.75
N PHE A 38 7.30 0.49 0.03
CA PHE A 38 6.27 1.34 0.61
C PHE A 38 5.08 0.51 1.06
N LYS A 39 4.68 -0.45 0.26
CA LYS A 39 3.58 -1.35 0.60
C LYS A 39 3.90 -2.14 1.86
N LYS A 40 5.13 -2.63 1.97
CA LYS A 40 5.55 -3.35 3.16
C LYS A 40 5.48 -2.45 4.40
N TRP A 41 5.95 -1.22 4.25
CA TRP A 41 5.89 -0.25 5.34
C TRP A 41 4.45 0.02 5.75
N LEU A 42 3.56 0.17 4.78
CA LEU A 42 2.14 0.41 5.07
C LEU A 42 1.52 -0.76 5.83
N ASN A 43 1.84 -1.98 5.44
CA ASN A 43 1.32 -3.15 6.14
C ASN A 43 1.83 -3.21 7.58
N GLU A 44 3.09 -2.88 7.79
CA GLU A 44 3.66 -2.83 9.14
C GLU A 44 3.00 -1.73 9.96
N PHE A 45 2.78 -0.58 9.35
CA PHE A 45 2.09 0.53 10.00
C PHE A 45 0.68 0.12 10.40
N ALA A 46 -0.05 -0.50 9.49
CA ALA A 46 -1.41 -0.92 9.76
C ALA A 46 -1.46 -1.93 10.90
N THR A 47 -0.56 -2.91 10.88
CA THR A 47 -0.50 -3.92 11.92
C THR A 47 -0.18 -3.29 13.28
N ALA A 48 0.78 -2.36 13.31
CA ALA A 48 1.17 -1.70 14.54
C ALA A 48 0.04 -0.87 15.14
N ASN A 49 -0.89 -0.43 14.31
CA ASN A 49 -2.04 0.37 14.75
C ASN A 49 -3.31 -0.45 14.90
N GLY A 50 -3.19 -1.77 14.87
CA GLY A 50 -4.34 -2.65 15.07
C GLY A 50 -5.29 -2.74 13.90
N LEU A 51 -4.84 -2.38 12.72
CA LEU A 51 -5.65 -2.45 11.50
C LEU A 51 -5.48 -3.79 10.83
N SER A 52 -6.48 -4.17 10.04
CA SER A 52 -6.39 -5.39 9.25
C SER A 52 -5.38 -5.21 8.12
N GLN A 53 -4.61 -6.26 7.87
CA GLN A 53 -3.70 -6.23 6.73
C GLN A 53 -4.49 -6.37 5.44
N VAL A 54 -4.03 -5.65 4.43
CA VAL A 54 -4.62 -5.73 3.09
C VAL A 54 -3.61 -6.41 2.18
N GLN A 55 -4.07 -7.45 1.53
CA GLN A 55 -3.22 -8.24 0.65
C GLN A 55 -3.36 -7.87 -0.80
#